data_1be38ca319e7ed67dfaa58dfa69e2cec
#
_entry.id   1be38ca319e7ed67dfaa58dfa69e2cec
#
_cell.length_a   1.000
_cell.length_b   1.000
_cell.length_c   1.000
_cell.angle_alpha   90.00
_cell.angle_beta   90.00
_cell.angle_gamma   90.00
#
_symmetry.space_group_name_H-M   'P 1'
#
loop_
_entity.id
_entity.type
_entity.pdbx_description
1 polymer ?
#
loop_
_entity_poly.entity_id
_entity_poly.type
_entity_poly.pdbx_seq_one_letter_code
_entity_poly.pdbx_strand_id
1 'polypeptide(L)'
;RRDDKIFDETAVVGVQEFASRLQSGLVPNFARWADLTAGSEIPKENREEINNELDEVTDYVFEVIQNSNFAQEVHESFMDLAVGTGILACEEGDAINPVRFAAIPLPHVILDTGPDDSIDHVFRERKNIRFNQLEQLYPKAKFSPEINSMVQGAGDKTTTVLEIVCRNYQSPNVTANFHYAICMTTKSVIFKREMEGLGSNPFICFR
;
A
#
# COMPACT_ATOMS: atom_id res chain seq x y z
N ARG A 1 14.08 19.10 17.74
CA ARG A 1 14.47 18.51 16.43
C ARG A 1 15.99 18.35 16.41
N ARG A 2 16.48 17.18 15.95
CA ARG A 2 17.92 16.91 15.79
C ARG A 2 18.51 17.55 14.52
N ASP A 3 17.68 18.14 13.70
CA ASP A 3 18.00 18.64 12.35
C ASP A 3 19.03 19.80 12.38
N ASP A 4 19.10 20.55 13.49
CA ASP A 4 20.01 21.69 13.64
C ASP A 4 21.50 21.32 13.81
N LYS A 5 21.83 20.02 13.73
CA LYS A 5 23.20 19.50 13.91
C LYS A 5 23.68 18.59 12.77
N ILE A 6 23.02 18.60 11.63
CA ILE A 6 23.48 17.84 10.47
C ILE A 6 24.46 18.72 9.69
N PHE A 7 25.74 18.40 9.80
CA PHE A 7 26.84 19.12 9.14
C PHE A 7 27.34 18.41 7.86
N ASP A 8 26.80 17.20 7.58
CA ASP A 8 27.22 16.35 6.46
C ASP A 8 25.99 15.70 5.82
N GLU A 9 25.79 15.98 4.53
CA GLU A 9 24.67 15.47 3.73
C GLU A 9 25.01 14.16 2.99
N THR A 10 26.21 13.61 3.18
CA THR A 10 26.67 12.41 2.47
C THR A 10 25.70 11.23 2.61
N ALA A 11 25.16 11.02 3.82
CA ALA A 11 24.21 9.94 4.07
C ALA A 11 22.89 10.16 3.32
N VAL A 12 22.40 11.39 3.25
CA VAL A 12 21.15 11.74 2.55
C VAL A 12 21.31 11.53 1.05
N VAL A 13 22.42 12.04 0.49
CA VAL A 13 22.76 11.85 -0.92
C VAL A 13 22.93 10.36 -1.25
N GLY A 14 23.61 9.61 -0.37
CA GLY A 14 23.78 8.16 -0.54
C GLY A 14 22.47 7.39 -0.58
N VAL A 15 21.49 7.74 0.26
CA VAL A 15 20.14 7.12 0.25
C VAL A 15 19.42 7.44 -1.05
N GLN A 16 19.48 8.70 -1.53
CA GLN A 16 18.84 9.08 -2.79
C GLN A 16 19.47 8.38 -4.01
N GLU A 17 20.80 8.27 -4.02
CA GLU A 17 21.52 7.55 -5.07
C GLU A 17 21.19 6.05 -5.06
N PHE A 18 21.13 5.44 -3.87
CA PHE A 18 20.71 4.04 -3.70
C PHE A 18 19.30 3.82 -4.26
N ALA A 19 18.30 4.63 -3.86
CA ALA A 19 16.94 4.53 -4.32
C ALA A 19 16.84 4.69 -5.85
N SER A 20 17.55 5.66 -6.42
CA SER A 20 17.55 5.91 -7.87
C SER A 20 18.16 4.77 -8.67
N ARG A 21 19.27 4.19 -8.20
CA ARG A 21 19.92 3.03 -8.84
C ARG A 21 19.04 1.78 -8.75
N LEU A 22 18.42 1.57 -7.59
CA LEU A 22 17.52 0.43 -7.37
C LEU A 22 16.30 0.53 -8.28
N GLN A 23 15.68 1.71 -8.35
CA GLN A 23 14.52 1.96 -9.22
C GLN A 23 14.87 1.73 -10.70
N SER A 24 15.98 2.30 -11.16
CA SER A 24 16.39 2.13 -12.57
C SER A 24 16.77 0.71 -12.92
N GLY A 25 17.22 -0.09 -11.96
CA GLY A 25 17.60 -1.49 -12.17
C GLY A 25 16.47 -2.50 -12.04
N LEU A 26 15.49 -2.26 -11.17
CA LEU A 26 14.42 -3.21 -10.88
C LEU A 26 13.07 -2.84 -11.54
N VAL A 27 12.73 -1.56 -11.52
CA VAL A 27 11.41 -1.07 -11.96
C VAL A 27 11.54 0.22 -12.78
N PRO A 28 12.26 0.18 -13.91
CA PRO A 28 12.45 1.35 -14.75
C PRO A 28 11.12 1.94 -15.22
N ASN A 29 10.99 3.26 -15.17
CA ASN A 29 9.71 3.98 -15.37
C ASN A 29 9.08 3.80 -16.75
N PHE A 30 9.88 3.51 -17.78
CA PHE A 30 9.43 3.47 -19.19
C PHE A 30 9.68 2.12 -19.85
N ALA A 31 9.97 1.08 -19.07
CA ALA A 31 10.18 -0.25 -19.59
C ALA A 31 9.30 -1.26 -18.85
N ARG A 32 8.92 -2.27 -19.57
CA ARG A 32 8.27 -3.46 -19.03
C ARG A 32 9.33 -4.27 -18.26
N TRP A 33 9.12 -4.51 -16.99
CA TRP A 33 10.06 -5.19 -16.09
C TRP A 33 9.50 -6.49 -15.52
N ALA A 34 8.28 -6.86 -15.89
CA ALA A 34 7.65 -8.15 -15.56
C ALA A 34 6.75 -8.59 -16.70
N ASP A 35 6.53 -9.91 -16.82
CA ASP A 35 5.66 -10.53 -17.80
C ASP A 35 4.71 -11.51 -17.13
N LEU A 36 3.46 -11.53 -17.57
CA LEU A 36 2.51 -12.56 -17.24
C LEU A 36 2.70 -13.73 -18.22
N THR A 37 2.84 -14.93 -17.69
CA THR A 37 3.01 -16.14 -18.51
C THR A 37 2.12 -17.28 -18.03
N ALA A 38 1.70 -18.13 -18.96
CA ALA A 38 0.90 -19.31 -18.66
C ALA A 38 1.62 -20.26 -17.68
N GLY A 39 0.93 -20.66 -16.62
CA GLY A 39 1.44 -21.56 -15.60
C GLY A 39 1.81 -22.93 -16.12
N SER A 40 2.57 -23.69 -15.33
CA SER A 40 3.03 -25.03 -15.71
C SER A 40 1.92 -26.07 -15.85
N GLU A 41 0.77 -25.83 -15.23
CA GLU A 41 -0.45 -26.65 -15.26
C GLU A 41 -1.18 -26.59 -16.61
N ILE A 42 -0.89 -25.59 -17.45
CA ILE A 42 -1.51 -25.43 -18.76
C ILE A 42 -0.80 -26.32 -19.78
N PRO A 43 -1.54 -27.11 -20.60
CA PRO A 43 -0.96 -27.93 -21.66
C PRO A 43 -0.13 -27.10 -22.65
N LYS A 44 1.00 -27.63 -23.08
CA LYS A 44 1.94 -26.92 -23.96
C LYS A 44 1.30 -26.40 -25.25
N GLU A 45 0.32 -27.14 -25.76
CA GLU A 45 -0.40 -26.82 -27.00
C GLU A 45 -1.19 -25.52 -26.92
N ASN A 46 -1.68 -25.18 -25.72
CA ASN A 46 -2.51 -23.98 -25.49
C ASN A 46 -1.69 -22.81 -24.94
N ARG A 47 -0.42 -22.99 -24.58
CA ARG A 47 0.39 -21.96 -23.94
C ARG A 47 0.69 -20.77 -24.83
N GLU A 48 0.86 -21.01 -26.12
CA GLU A 48 1.20 -19.95 -27.08
C GLU A 48 0.03 -18.96 -27.21
N GLU A 49 -1.19 -19.47 -27.38
CA GLU A 49 -2.40 -18.66 -27.47
C GLU A 49 -2.64 -17.86 -26.18
N ILE A 50 -2.55 -18.54 -25.02
CA ILE A 50 -2.71 -17.91 -23.71
C ILE A 50 -1.62 -16.87 -23.44
N ASN A 51 -0.37 -17.13 -23.81
CA ASN A 51 0.71 -16.17 -23.63
C ASN A 51 0.52 -14.92 -24.48
N ASN A 52 -0.04 -15.03 -25.69
CA ASN A 52 -0.36 -13.87 -26.51
C ASN A 52 -1.43 -12.99 -25.84
N GLU A 53 -2.47 -13.59 -25.26
CA GLU A 53 -3.48 -12.84 -24.49
C GLU A 53 -2.90 -12.21 -23.22
N LEU A 54 -2.04 -12.95 -22.51
CA LEU A 54 -1.37 -12.45 -21.31
C LEU A 54 -0.37 -11.31 -21.62
N ASP A 55 0.21 -11.31 -22.80
CA ASP A 55 1.08 -10.24 -23.28
C ASP A 55 0.32 -8.92 -23.44
N GLU A 56 -0.86 -8.96 -24.07
CA GLU A 56 -1.75 -7.81 -24.19
C GLU A 56 -2.22 -7.29 -22.79
N VAL A 57 -2.56 -8.21 -21.88
CA VAL A 57 -2.93 -7.87 -20.52
C VAL A 57 -1.74 -7.23 -19.77
N THR A 58 -0.52 -7.73 -19.98
CA THR A 58 0.68 -7.18 -19.38
C THR A 58 0.91 -5.74 -19.84
N ASP A 59 0.79 -5.49 -21.15
CA ASP A 59 0.94 -4.13 -21.71
C ASP A 59 -0.09 -3.17 -21.10
N TYR A 60 -1.35 -3.59 -20.97
CA TYR A 60 -2.38 -2.78 -20.34
C TYR A 60 -2.07 -2.50 -18.85
N VAL A 61 -1.61 -3.49 -18.11
CA VAL A 61 -1.20 -3.32 -16.69
C VAL A 61 -0.05 -2.30 -16.60
N PHE A 62 0.95 -2.38 -17.46
CA PHE A 62 2.06 -1.43 -17.50
C PHE A 62 1.61 -0.03 -17.89
N GLU A 63 0.67 0.12 -18.80
CA GLU A 63 0.07 1.42 -19.14
C GLU A 63 -0.60 2.05 -17.91
N VAL A 64 -1.39 1.27 -17.16
CA VAL A 64 -2.01 1.74 -15.90
C VAL A 64 -0.96 2.12 -14.85
N ILE A 65 0.07 1.32 -14.65
CA ILE A 65 1.15 1.60 -13.70
C ILE A 65 1.91 2.88 -14.09
N GLN A 66 2.26 3.03 -15.37
CA GLN A 66 3.02 4.19 -15.87
C GLN A 66 2.23 5.49 -15.79
N ASN A 67 0.90 5.43 -15.96
CA ASN A 67 0.01 6.58 -15.81
C ASN A 67 -0.33 6.91 -14.35
N SER A 68 0.01 6.03 -13.42
CA SER A 68 -0.20 6.23 -11.97
C SER A 68 0.96 7.00 -11.33
N ASN A 69 0.86 7.18 -10.01
CA ASN A 69 1.93 7.74 -9.18
C ASN A 69 3.00 6.70 -8.74
N PHE A 70 3.02 5.51 -9.33
CA PHE A 70 3.91 4.41 -8.94
C PHE A 70 5.38 4.81 -8.88
N ALA A 71 5.88 5.48 -9.93
CA ALA A 71 7.29 5.83 -10.04
C ALA A 71 7.79 6.71 -8.88
N GLN A 72 6.95 7.64 -8.40
CA GLN A 72 7.27 8.50 -7.28
C GLN A 72 7.22 7.73 -5.96
N GLU A 73 6.15 6.99 -5.73
CA GLU A 73 5.92 6.31 -4.46
C GLU A 73 6.89 5.13 -4.24
N VAL A 74 7.24 4.40 -5.31
CA VAL A 74 8.25 3.34 -5.19
C VAL A 74 9.63 3.90 -4.88
N HIS A 75 9.97 5.08 -5.43
CA HIS A 75 11.23 5.76 -5.11
C HIS A 75 11.32 6.12 -3.62
N GLU A 76 10.25 6.69 -3.06
CA GLU A 76 10.17 7.00 -1.63
C GLU A 76 10.27 5.72 -0.78
N SER A 77 9.62 4.63 -1.17
CA SER A 77 9.75 3.34 -0.49
C SER A 77 11.17 2.77 -0.54
N PHE A 78 11.90 2.99 -1.63
CA PHE A 78 13.30 2.57 -1.73
C PHE A 78 14.25 3.43 -0.86
N MET A 79 13.92 4.68 -0.59
CA MET A 79 14.67 5.46 0.39
C MET A 79 14.51 4.89 1.81
N ASP A 80 13.30 4.47 2.19
CA ASP A 80 13.08 3.80 3.48
C ASP A 80 13.76 2.41 3.53
N LEU A 81 13.82 1.70 2.41
CA LEU A 81 14.53 0.42 2.30
C LEU A 81 16.03 0.55 2.61
N ALA A 82 16.65 1.67 2.28
CA ALA A 82 18.07 1.92 2.59
C ALA A 82 18.36 1.90 4.10
N VAL A 83 17.36 2.14 4.95
CA VAL A 83 17.50 2.17 6.41
C VAL A 83 16.75 1.05 7.11
N GLY A 84 15.98 0.26 6.38
CA GLY A 84 15.25 -0.85 7.00
C GLY A 84 14.29 -1.57 6.03
N THR A 85 13.02 -1.23 6.06
CA THR A 85 11.97 -1.88 5.27
C THR A 85 11.26 -0.85 4.41
N GLY A 86 11.15 -1.12 3.11
CA GLY A 86 10.29 -0.37 2.20
C GLY A 86 8.85 -0.87 2.29
N ILE A 87 7.89 0.04 2.34
CA ILE A 87 6.47 -0.29 2.40
C ILE A 87 5.71 0.54 1.39
N LEU A 88 5.06 -0.14 0.47
CA LEU A 88 4.23 0.45 -0.56
C LEU A 88 2.80 -0.04 -0.38
N ALA A 89 1.83 0.84 -0.27
CA ALA A 89 0.42 0.48 -0.34
C ALA A 89 -0.09 0.61 -1.76
N CYS A 90 -0.87 -0.37 -2.20
CA CYS A 90 -1.64 -0.35 -3.44
C CYS A 90 -3.11 -0.17 -3.08
N GLU A 91 -3.68 0.99 -3.40
CA GLU A 91 -5.04 1.39 -3.02
C GLU A 91 -5.90 1.54 -4.29
N GLU A 92 -7.21 1.37 -4.14
CA GLU A 92 -8.18 1.68 -5.20
C GLU A 92 -8.15 3.18 -5.49
N GLY A 93 -8.00 3.54 -6.75
CA GLY A 93 -7.95 4.91 -7.20
C GLY A 93 -9.33 5.45 -7.63
N ASP A 94 -9.35 6.25 -8.67
CA ASP A 94 -10.55 6.84 -9.26
C ASP A 94 -10.82 6.31 -10.68
N ALA A 95 -11.83 6.86 -11.36
CA ALA A 95 -12.21 6.43 -12.71
C ALA A 95 -11.14 6.74 -13.78
N ILE A 96 -10.24 7.69 -13.53
CA ILE A 96 -9.17 8.08 -14.45
C ILE A 96 -7.90 7.30 -14.14
N ASN A 97 -7.58 7.20 -12.85
CA ASN A 97 -6.43 6.45 -12.33
C ASN A 97 -6.93 5.33 -11.41
N PRO A 98 -7.21 4.14 -11.94
CA PRO A 98 -7.86 3.07 -11.19
C PRO A 98 -7.01 2.52 -10.05
N VAL A 99 -5.70 2.76 -10.07
CA VAL A 99 -4.76 2.32 -9.04
C VAL A 99 -3.98 3.51 -8.50
N ARG A 100 -3.86 3.58 -7.19
CA ARG A 100 -3.07 4.56 -6.48
C ARG A 100 -2.06 3.86 -5.58
N PHE A 101 -0.82 4.34 -5.61
CA PHE A 101 0.23 3.88 -4.71
C PHE A 101 0.48 4.90 -3.61
N ALA A 102 0.98 4.43 -2.47
CA ALA A 102 1.41 5.30 -1.39
C ALA A 102 2.61 4.67 -0.67
N ALA A 103 3.74 5.36 -0.65
CA ALA A 103 4.85 5.02 0.21
C ALA A 103 4.46 5.29 1.67
N ILE A 104 4.73 4.34 2.55
CA ILE A 104 4.38 4.48 3.96
C ILE A 104 5.66 4.60 4.77
N PRO A 105 5.94 5.80 5.33
CA PRO A 105 7.14 6.01 6.12
C PRO A 105 7.21 5.05 7.33
N LEU A 106 8.36 4.44 7.56
CA LEU A 106 8.60 3.50 8.67
C LEU A 106 8.11 4.00 10.05
N PRO A 107 8.23 5.29 10.42
CA PRO A 107 7.73 5.78 11.70
C PRO A 107 6.20 5.73 11.86
N HIS A 108 5.46 5.46 10.79
CA HIS A 108 4.00 5.41 10.78
C HIS A 108 3.43 3.99 10.62
N VAL A 109 4.29 2.98 10.72
CA VAL A 109 3.87 1.60 10.55
C VAL A 109 4.50 0.70 11.60
N ILE A 110 3.76 -0.34 12.00
CA ILE A 110 4.26 -1.47 12.76
C ILE A 110 3.94 -2.71 11.95
N LEU A 111 4.96 -3.54 11.76
CA LEU A 111 4.86 -4.82 11.06
C LEU A 111 5.04 -5.95 12.05
N ASP A 112 4.23 -6.97 11.93
CA ASP A 112 4.40 -8.21 12.68
C ASP A 112 4.43 -9.41 11.72
N THR A 113 5.17 -10.44 12.09
CA THR A 113 5.40 -11.62 11.26
C THR A 113 4.66 -12.83 11.79
N GLY A 114 4.11 -13.60 10.87
CA GLY A 114 3.50 -14.87 11.16
C GLY A 114 4.49 -16.00 11.41
N PRO A 115 3.97 -17.23 11.63
CA PRO A 115 4.80 -18.41 11.90
C PRO A 115 5.73 -18.82 10.74
N ASP A 116 5.46 -18.33 9.53
CA ASP A 116 6.20 -18.58 8.31
C ASP A 116 7.15 -17.43 7.93
N ASP A 117 7.43 -16.54 8.89
CA ASP A 117 8.24 -15.31 8.71
C ASP A 117 7.68 -14.33 7.66
N SER A 118 6.50 -14.59 7.10
CA SER A 118 5.80 -13.62 6.26
C SER A 118 5.19 -12.50 7.11
N ILE A 119 5.10 -11.29 6.55
CA ILE A 119 4.41 -10.17 7.21
C ILE A 119 2.91 -10.39 7.06
N ASP A 120 2.24 -10.68 8.17
CA ASP A 120 0.83 -10.99 8.22
C ASP A 120 -0.02 -10.00 9.00
N HIS A 121 0.63 -9.07 9.73
CA HIS A 121 -0.02 -7.97 10.41
C HIS A 121 0.66 -6.65 10.06
N VAL A 122 -0.13 -5.69 9.61
CA VAL A 122 0.32 -4.33 9.30
C VAL A 122 -0.57 -3.34 10.04
N PHE A 123 0.04 -2.48 10.85
CA PHE A 123 -0.62 -1.39 11.56
C PHE A 123 -0.09 -0.08 11.01
N ARG A 124 -0.94 0.67 10.29
CA ARG A 124 -0.60 1.97 9.71
C ARG A 124 -1.27 3.10 10.47
N GLU A 125 -0.52 4.10 10.87
CA GLU A 125 -1.02 5.31 11.49
C GLU A 125 -1.17 6.43 10.45
N ARG A 126 -2.40 6.86 10.17
CA ARG A 126 -2.71 8.05 9.36
C ARG A 126 -2.98 9.23 10.26
N LYS A 127 -2.04 10.17 10.35
CA LYS A 127 -2.14 11.38 11.17
C LYS A 127 -2.83 12.52 10.43
N ASN A 128 -3.38 13.45 11.22
CA ASN A 128 -3.93 14.72 10.73
C ASN A 128 -5.05 14.58 9.69
N ILE A 129 -5.84 13.51 9.77
CA ILE A 129 -7.03 13.33 8.93
C ILE A 129 -8.13 14.23 9.46
N ARG A 130 -8.70 15.11 8.63
CA ARG A 130 -9.86 15.93 9.01
C ARG A 130 -11.11 15.05 9.08
N PHE A 131 -12.02 15.36 10.02
CA PHE A 131 -13.24 14.58 10.16
C PHE A 131 -14.10 14.58 8.89
N ASN A 132 -14.15 15.68 8.13
CA ASN A 132 -14.86 15.77 6.86
C ASN A 132 -14.25 14.92 5.73
N GLN A 133 -13.01 14.45 5.88
CA GLN A 133 -12.34 13.56 4.92
C GLN A 133 -12.60 12.07 5.19
N LEU A 134 -13.11 11.72 6.39
CA LEU A 134 -13.30 10.32 6.78
C LEU A 134 -14.28 9.60 5.86
N GLU A 135 -15.35 10.26 5.43
CA GLU A 135 -16.36 9.67 4.54
C GLU A 135 -15.79 9.40 3.14
N GLN A 136 -14.93 10.29 2.67
CA GLN A 136 -14.25 10.12 1.38
C GLN A 136 -13.20 9.00 1.44
N LEU A 137 -12.45 8.90 2.53
CA LEU A 137 -11.43 7.86 2.72
C LEU A 137 -12.05 6.47 2.96
N TYR A 138 -13.20 6.44 3.63
CA TYR A 138 -13.90 5.21 4.00
C TYR A 138 -15.37 5.26 3.61
N PRO A 139 -15.72 5.22 2.32
CA PRO A 139 -17.09 5.46 1.83
C PRO A 139 -18.10 4.41 2.31
N LYS A 140 -17.63 3.25 2.79
CA LYS A 140 -18.46 2.18 3.37
C LYS A 140 -18.39 2.13 4.90
N ALA A 141 -17.83 3.16 5.54
CA ALA A 141 -17.70 3.23 6.98
C ALA A 141 -19.06 3.46 7.67
N LYS A 142 -19.18 2.89 8.87
CA LYS A 142 -20.30 3.16 9.77
C LYS A 142 -19.81 4.09 10.88
N PHE A 143 -20.16 5.36 10.78
CA PHE A 143 -19.76 6.34 11.77
C PHE A 143 -20.70 6.32 12.99
N SER A 144 -20.10 6.41 14.17
CA SER A 144 -20.86 6.59 15.41
C SER A 144 -21.54 7.96 15.44
N PRO A 145 -22.60 8.15 16.24
CA PRO A 145 -23.24 9.46 16.43
C PRO A 145 -22.25 10.56 16.85
N GLU A 146 -21.24 10.19 17.64
CA GLU A 146 -20.16 11.08 18.08
C GLU A 146 -19.31 11.57 16.91
N ILE A 147 -18.87 10.67 16.01
CA ILE A 147 -18.13 11.05 14.80
C ILE A 147 -19.00 11.93 13.88
N ASN A 148 -20.26 11.56 13.67
CA ASN A 148 -21.19 12.36 12.86
C ASN A 148 -21.34 13.78 13.42
N SER A 149 -21.44 13.92 14.74
CA SER A 149 -21.47 15.22 15.40
C SER A 149 -20.18 16.02 15.18
N MET A 150 -19.01 15.37 15.19
CA MET A 150 -17.72 16.01 14.89
C MET A 150 -17.61 16.43 13.42
N VAL A 151 -18.07 15.61 12.48
CA VAL A 151 -18.12 15.96 11.06
C VAL A 151 -18.96 17.22 10.83
N GLN A 152 -20.13 17.31 11.46
CA GLN A 152 -21.05 18.44 11.29
C GLN A 152 -20.61 19.70 12.04
N GLY A 153 -20.09 19.54 13.26
CA GLY A 153 -19.81 20.69 14.15
C GLY A 153 -18.34 21.15 14.14
N ALA A 154 -17.40 20.29 13.71
CA ALA A 154 -15.98 20.55 13.79
C ALA A 154 -15.21 19.77 12.69
N GLY A 155 -15.74 19.73 11.47
CA GLY A 155 -15.22 18.95 10.36
C GLY A 155 -13.75 19.22 9.98
N ASP A 156 -13.25 20.42 10.30
CA ASP A 156 -11.85 20.81 10.07
C ASP A 156 -10.89 20.33 11.18
N LYS A 157 -11.40 19.88 12.32
CA LYS A 157 -10.55 19.24 13.34
C LYS A 157 -9.98 17.94 12.79
N THR A 158 -8.78 17.63 13.22
CA THR A 158 -8.06 16.44 12.76
C THR A 158 -8.15 15.31 13.79
N THR A 159 -8.11 14.11 13.30
CA THR A 159 -7.94 12.87 14.06
C THR A 159 -6.81 12.04 13.49
N THR A 160 -6.40 11.03 14.23
CA THR A 160 -5.55 9.96 13.74
C THR A 160 -6.42 8.74 13.47
N VAL A 161 -6.22 8.09 12.35
CA VAL A 161 -6.84 6.82 12.02
C VAL A 161 -5.76 5.74 12.06
N LEU A 162 -6.03 4.67 12.81
CA LEU A 162 -5.23 3.46 12.80
C LEU A 162 -5.86 2.46 11.83
N GLU A 163 -5.17 2.19 10.73
CA GLU A 163 -5.50 1.13 9.78
C GLU A 163 -4.79 -0.16 10.19
N ILE A 164 -5.52 -1.25 10.18
CA ILE A 164 -4.99 -2.56 10.53
C ILE A 164 -5.38 -3.55 9.44
N VAL A 165 -4.38 -4.22 8.90
CA VAL A 165 -4.57 -5.41 8.06
C VAL A 165 -3.96 -6.58 8.80
N CYS A 166 -4.77 -7.60 9.06
CA CYS A 166 -4.30 -8.78 9.76
C CYS A 166 -4.86 -10.05 9.11
N ARG A 167 -4.04 -11.09 9.05
CA ARG A 167 -4.42 -12.39 8.50
C ARG A 167 -5.56 -13.01 9.28
N ASN A 168 -6.53 -13.58 8.57
CA ASN A 168 -7.60 -14.37 9.19
C ASN A 168 -7.19 -15.84 9.29
N TYR A 169 -6.61 -16.22 10.41
CA TYR A 169 -6.21 -17.63 10.69
C TYR A 169 -7.38 -18.60 10.88
N GLN A 170 -8.61 -18.11 10.98
CA GLN A 170 -9.81 -18.95 11.09
C GLN A 170 -10.36 -19.33 9.71
N SER A 171 -9.98 -18.61 8.66
CA SER A 171 -10.37 -18.94 7.29
C SER A 171 -9.53 -20.11 6.76
N PRO A 172 -10.14 -21.08 6.06
CA PRO A 172 -9.40 -22.10 5.32
C PRO A 172 -8.59 -21.48 4.15
N ASN A 173 -8.94 -20.27 3.73
CA ASN A 173 -8.23 -19.55 2.70
C ASN A 173 -7.03 -18.79 3.31
N VAL A 174 -5.82 -19.24 2.97
CA VAL A 174 -4.56 -18.65 3.46
C VAL A 174 -4.34 -17.21 3.05
N THR A 175 -5.12 -16.69 2.10
CA THR A 175 -5.05 -15.30 1.63
C THR A 175 -6.12 -14.40 2.28
N ALA A 176 -6.92 -14.93 3.21
CA ALA A 176 -7.96 -14.13 3.87
C ALA A 176 -7.36 -13.16 4.88
N ASN A 177 -7.76 -11.90 4.80
CA ASN A 177 -7.32 -10.83 5.70
C ASN A 177 -8.51 -10.02 6.22
N PHE A 178 -8.41 -9.56 7.46
CA PHE A 178 -9.29 -8.54 8.02
C PHE A 178 -8.67 -7.16 7.85
N HIS A 179 -9.48 -6.22 7.39
CA HIS A 179 -9.14 -4.81 7.34
C HIS A 179 -9.98 -4.04 8.35
N TYR A 180 -9.33 -3.25 9.17
CA TYR A 180 -9.96 -2.36 10.13
C TYR A 180 -9.45 -0.94 9.96
N ALA A 181 -10.33 0.04 10.22
CA ALA A 181 -9.93 1.41 10.48
C ALA A 181 -10.55 1.86 11.81
N ILE A 182 -9.73 2.43 12.67
CA ILE A 182 -10.10 2.86 14.01
C ILE A 182 -9.86 4.37 14.11
N CYS A 183 -10.90 5.14 14.44
CA CYS A 183 -10.75 6.54 14.77
C CYS A 183 -10.19 6.67 16.19
N MET A 184 -8.97 7.20 16.33
CA MET A 184 -8.29 7.27 17.62
C MET A 184 -8.89 8.27 18.58
N THR A 185 -9.54 9.34 18.08
CA THR A 185 -10.21 10.34 18.93
C THR A 185 -11.40 9.74 19.68
N THR A 186 -12.22 8.95 18.99
CA THR A 186 -13.41 8.31 19.58
C THR A 186 -13.15 6.87 20.04
N LYS A 187 -11.97 6.33 19.74
CA LYS A 187 -11.57 4.93 19.99
C LYS A 187 -12.59 3.91 19.45
N SER A 188 -13.20 4.25 18.32
CA SER A 188 -14.24 3.43 17.69
C SER A 188 -13.79 2.89 16.35
N VAL A 189 -14.19 1.64 16.05
CA VAL A 189 -14.00 1.04 14.74
C VAL A 189 -14.96 1.71 13.76
N ILE A 190 -14.43 2.35 12.73
CA ILE A 190 -15.21 3.05 11.69
C ILE A 190 -15.37 2.20 10.44
N PHE A 191 -14.46 1.27 10.22
CA PHE A 191 -14.48 0.38 9.05
C PHE A 191 -14.02 -1.01 9.47
N LYS A 192 -14.71 -2.04 8.98
CA LYS A 192 -14.34 -3.45 9.10
C LYS A 192 -14.74 -4.17 7.82
N ARG A 193 -13.79 -4.88 7.21
CA ARG A 193 -14.03 -5.70 6.03
C ARG A 193 -13.16 -6.95 6.10
N GLU A 194 -13.67 -8.07 5.65
CA GLU A 194 -12.91 -9.26 5.33
C GLU A 194 -12.70 -9.32 3.81
N MET A 195 -11.48 -9.61 3.41
CA MET A 195 -11.08 -9.73 2.01
C MET A 195 -10.32 -11.04 1.81
N GLU A 196 -10.53 -11.67 0.68
CA GLU A 196 -9.88 -12.91 0.29
C GLU A 196 -9.25 -12.77 -1.10
N GLY A 197 -8.28 -13.63 -1.39
CA GLY A 197 -7.59 -13.70 -2.67
C GLY A 197 -6.25 -12.98 -2.69
N LEU A 198 -5.56 -13.14 -3.81
CA LEU A 198 -4.31 -12.41 -4.08
C LEU A 198 -4.60 -10.91 -4.07
N GLY A 199 -3.79 -10.14 -3.37
CA GLY A 199 -4.01 -8.70 -3.19
C GLY A 199 -5.00 -8.32 -2.09
N SER A 200 -5.49 -9.28 -1.28
CA SER A 200 -6.29 -8.97 -0.09
C SER A 200 -5.51 -8.17 0.95
N ASN A 201 -4.18 -8.24 0.96
CA ASN A 201 -3.31 -7.32 1.68
C ASN A 201 -2.82 -6.22 0.72
N PRO A 202 -3.22 -4.96 0.91
CA PRO A 202 -2.81 -3.86 0.04
C PRO A 202 -1.37 -3.39 0.30
N PHE A 203 -0.71 -3.88 1.36
CA PHE A 203 0.64 -3.50 1.73
C PHE A 203 1.66 -4.45 1.14
N ILE A 204 2.57 -3.90 0.35
CA ILE A 204 3.72 -4.59 -0.22
C ILE A 204 4.92 -4.19 0.62
N CYS A 205 5.43 -5.14 1.40
CA CYS A 205 6.58 -4.91 2.27
C CYS A 205 7.79 -5.67 1.72
N PHE A 206 8.92 -4.98 1.63
CA PHE A 206 10.17 -5.56 1.13
C PHE A 206 11.36 -5.12 2.01
N ARG A 207 12.33 -6.05 2.16
CA ARG A 207 13.50 -5.91 3.04
C ARG A 207 14.77 -6.19 2.25
#